data_9a563fd51acb5088387ce4bb69a49969
#
_entry.id   9a563fd51acb5088387ce4bb69a49969
#
_cell.length_a   1.000
_cell.length_b   1.000
_cell.length_c   1.000
_cell.angle_alpha   90.00
_cell.angle_beta   90.00
_cell.angle_gamma   90.00
#
_symmetry.space_group_name_H-M   'P 1'
#
loop_
_entity.id
_entity.type
_entity.pdbx_description
1 polymer ?
#
loop_
_entity_poly.entity_id
_entity_poly.type
_entity_poly.pdbx_seq_one_letter_code
_entity_poly.pdbx_strand_id
1 'polypeptide(L)'
;MKVTLPEFERAGVLVVGDVMLDRYWYGPTSRISPEAPVPVVKVENIEERPGGAANVAMNIASLGATSRLVGLTGIDDAARALSKALADVNVKCDFVSVPTHPTITKLRVLSRNQQLIRLDFEEGFSGVDPQPMHERIQQALSSIGALVLSDYAKGALTSVQTMIKLARDAGVPVLIDPKGTDFERYRGATLLTPNLSEFEAVAGKCKDEEEIVERGMKIIADFDLSALLVTRSEQGMTLLQPGRPPLHMPTQAQEVYDVTGAGDTV
;
A
#
# COMPACT_ATOMS: atom_id res chain seq x y z
N MET A 1 21.84 -14.50 -12.19
CA MET A 1 21.60 -13.42 -13.17
C MET A 1 22.08 -12.11 -12.55
N LYS A 2 22.99 -11.34 -13.20
CA LYS A 2 23.32 -9.99 -12.72
C LYS A 2 22.22 -9.05 -13.16
N VAL A 3 21.41 -8.57 -12.23
CA VAL A 3 20.42 -7.51 -12.49
C VAL A 3 21.16 -6.18 -12.35
N THR A 4 21.17 -5.39 -13.41
CA THR A 4 21.64 -4.01 -13.34
C THR A 4 20.45 -3.16 -12.95
N LEU A 5 20.49 -2.56 -11.77
CA LEU A 5 19.44 -1.64 -11.32
C LEU A 5 19.50 -0.36 -12.15
N PRO A 6 18.36 0.19 -12.58
CA PRO A 6 18.30 1.48 -13.25
C PRO A 6 18.65 2.62 -12.28
N GLU A 7 18.95 3.80 -12.83
CA GLU A 7 19.10 5.03 -12.06
C GLU A 7 17.72 5.51 -11.60
N PHE A 8 17.31 5.17 -10.37
CA PHE A 8 16.00 5.54 -9.83
C PHE A 8 15.80 7.06 -9.69
N GLU A 9 16.88 7.82 -9.57
CA GLU A 9 16.86 9.29 -9.46
C GLU A 9 16.17 10.00 -10.63
N ARG A 10 16.10 9.33 -11.80
CA ARG A 10 15.39 9.84 -12.98
C ARG A 10 13.91 9.43 -13.03
N ALA A 11 13.49 8.56 -12.14
CA ALA A 11 12.12 8.08 -12.11
C ALA A 11 11.24 9.06 -11.31
N GLY A 12 10.11 9.44 -11.90
CA GLY A 12 9.03 10.11 -11.19
C GLY A 12 7.88 9.14 -10.97
N VAL A 13 7.42 8.95 -9.76
CA VAL A 13 6.32 8.06 -9.43
C VAL A 13 5.23 8.82 -8.67
N LEU A 14 4.00 8.66 -9.12
CA LEU A 14 2.83 9.08 -8.36
C LEU A 14 2.24 7.88 -7.64
N VAL A 15 2.13 7.96 -6.34
CA VAL A 15 1.38 7.01 -5.52
C VAL A 15 0.00 7.60 -5.23
N VAL A 16 -1.05 6.83 -5.43
CA VAL A 16 -2.43 7.19 -5.09
C VAL A 16 -3.03 6.05 -4.30
N GLY A 17 -3.67 6.34 -3.17
CA GLY A 17 -4.28 5.27 -2.38
C GLY A 17 -4.71 5.67 -0.99
N ASP A 18 -4.99 4.64 -0.21
CA ASP A 18 -5.43 4.79 1.17
C ASP A 18 -4.22 5.11 2.07
N VAL A 19 -4.15 6.34 2.55
CA VAL A 19 -3.11 6.77 3.49
C VAL A 19 -3.58 6.54 4.91
N MET A 20 -2.66 6.16 5.79
CA MET A 20 -2.94 5.98 7.21
C MET A 20 -1.73 6.33 8.08
N LEU A 21 -2.00 6.63 9.34
CA LEU A 21 -0.97 6.84 10.36
C LEU A 21 -0.92 5.63 11.28
N ASP A 22 0.21 4.95 11.32
CA ASP A 22 0.50 3.94 12.33
C ASP A 22 1.14 4.64 13.55
N ARG A 23 0.45 4.60 14.68
CA ARG A 23 0.89 5.22 15.94
C ARG A 23 1.19 4.15 16.97
N TYR A 24 2.33 4.25 17.63
CA TYR A 24 2.79 3.29 18.61
C TYR A 24 3.01 4.02 19.93
N TRP A 25 2.35 3.54 20.98
CA TRP A 25 2.56 3.99 22.35
C TRP A 25 3.28 2.92 23.14
N TYR A 26 4.47 3.24 23.61
CA TYR A 26 5.31 2.33 24.36
C TYR A 26 5.36 2.72 25.82
N GLY A 27 5.26 1.73 26.72
CA GLY A 27 5.46 1.96 28.12
C GLY A 27 5.32 0.70 28.98
N PRO A 28 5.86 0.73 30.21
CA PRO A 28 5.73 -0.38 31.13
C PRO A 28 4.30 -0.56 31.63
N THR A 29 3.94 -1.82 31.91
CA THR A 29 2.74 -2.21 32.65
C THR A 29 3.18 -2.68 34.04
N SER A 30 3.00 -1.87 35.05
CA SER A 30 3.44 -2.17 36.41
C SER A 30 2.32 -2.33 37.44
N ARG A 31 1.09 -2.03 37.05
CA ARG A 31 -0.08 -2.09 37.95
C ARG A 31 -1.36 -2.41 37.21
N ILE A 32 -2.34 -2.94 37.93
CA ILE A 32 -3.72 -3.06 37.47
C ILE A 32 -4.48 -1.80 37.89
N SER A 33 -5.44 -1.37 37.06
CA SER A 33 -6.29 -0.23 37.36
C SER A 33 -7.17 -0.52 38.59
N PRO A 34 -7.34 0.46 39.50
CA PRO A 34 -8.30 0.32 40.57
C PRO A 34 -9.76 0.41 40.11
N GLU A 35 -10.00 0.88 38.86
CA GLU A 35 -11.35 1.10 38.31
C GLU A 35 -11.86 -0.12 37.55
N ALA A 36 -10.96 -0.97 37.03
CA ALA A 36 -11.31 -2.18 36.29
C ALA A 36 -10.11 -3.15 36.26
N PRO A 37 -10.33 -4.47 36.07
CA PRO A 37 -9.26 -5.47 36.02
C PRO A 37 -8.46 -5.42 34.71
N VAL A 38 -7.92 -4.26 34.37
CA VAL A 38 -7.11 -4.00 33.17
C VAL A 38 -5.74 -3.46 33.53
N PRO A 39 -4.67 -3.78 32.76
CA PRO A 39 -3.35 -3.23 32.99
C PRO A 39 -3.32 -1.73 32.70
N VAL A 40 -2.55 -0.99 33.50
CA VAL A 40 -2.24 0.41 33.23
C VAL A 40 -0.90 0.50 32.54
N VAL A 41 -0.90 1.04 31.31
CA VAL A 41 0.31 1.37 30.57
C VAL A 41 0.71 2.81 30.86
N LYS A 42 1.91 3.02 31.41
CA LYS A 42 2.49 4.36 31.54
C LYS A 42 3.21 4.70 30.25
N VAL A 43 2.56 5.48 29.37
CA VAL A 43 3.16 5.86 28.08
C VAL A 43 4.41 6.71 28.33
N GLU A 44 5.55 6.25 27.83
CA GLU A 44 6.87 6.89 27.94
C GLU A 44 7.43 7.30 26.58
N ASN A 45 7.04 6.61 25.51
CA ASN A 45 7.45 6.94 24.15
C ASN A 45 6.26 6.83 23.19
N ILE A 46 6.23 7.74 22.21
CA ILE A 46 5.25 7.75 21.11
C ILE A 46 6.03 7.78 19.82
N GLU A 47 5.71 6.85 18.95
CA GLU A 47 6.27 6.78 17.61
C GLU A 47 5.13 6.82 16.59
N GLU A 48 5.36 7.53 15.48
CA GLU A 48 4.41 7.67 14.38
C GLU A 48 5.08 7.29 13.08
N ARG A 49 4.42 6.44 12.28
CA ARG A 49 4.92 5.97 10.99
C ARG A 49 3.85 6.13 9.92
N PRO A 50 4.19 6.68 8.75
CA PRO A 50 3.30 6.62 7.59
C PRO A 50 3.03 5.17 7.19
N GLY A 51 1.75 4.82 6.96
CA GLY A 51 1.30 3.49 6.58
C GLY A 51 0.47 3.50 5.30
N GLY A 52 0.20 2.33 4.73
CA GLY A 52 -0.51 2.16 3.47
C GLY A 52 0.20 2.86 2.32
N ALA A 53 -0.54 3.57 1.47
CA ALA A 53 0.03 4.31 0.34
C ALA A 53 1.15 5.29 0.74
N ALA A 54 1.15 5.80 1.98
CA ALA A 54 2.21 6.67 2.47
C ALA A 54 3.53 5.91 2.70
N ASN A 55 3.47 4.65 3.15
CA ASN A 55 4.65 3.79 3.26
C ASN A 55 5.23 3.46 1.88
N VAL A 56 4.38 3.14 0.89
CA VAL A 56 4.81 2.94 -0.50
C VAL A 56 5.56 4.16 -1.03
N ALA A 57 5.01 5.36 -0.83
CA ALA A 57 5.65 6.60 -1.27
C ALA A 57 7.01 6.85 -0.59
N MET A 58 7.14 6.52 0.69
CA MET A 58 8.43 6.57 1.41
C MET A 58 9.46 5.59 0.85
N ASN A 59 9.06 4.35 0.57
CA ASN A 59 9.94 3.33 0.01
C ASN A 59 10.49 3.78 -1.35
N ILE A 60 9.65 4.34 -2.21
CA ILE A 60 10.05 4.91 -3.50
C ILE A 60 11.05 6.05 -3.33
N ALA A 61 10.81 6.98 -2.40
CA ALA A 61 11.73 8.06 -2.10
C ALA A 61 13.07 7.55 -1.54
N SER A 62 13.04 6.50 -0.71
CA SER A 62 14.25 5.87 -0.16
C SER A 62 15.13 5.20 -1.21
N LEU A 63 14.56 4.80 -2.35
CA LEU A 63 15.31 4.32 -3.51
C LEU A 63 15.93 5.45 -4.35
N GLY A 64 15.67 6.72 -4.00
CA GLY A 64 16.18 7.90 -4.69
C GLY A 64 15.25 8.45 -5.78
N ALA A 65 14.11 7.83 -6.04
CA ALA A 65 13.15 8.30 -7.03
C ALA A 65 12.33 9.51 -6.53
N THR A 66 11.89 10.38 -7.46
CA THR A 66 10.94 11.44 -7.11
C THR A 66 9.59 10.82 -6.80
N SER A 67 9.13 10.95 -5.56
CA SER A 67 7.87 10.40 -5.07
C SER A 67 6.85 11.51 -4.79
N ARG A 68 5.64 11.34 -5.34
CA ARG A 68 4.46 12.17 -5.04
C ARG A 68 3.36 11.26 -4.50
N LEU A 69 2.59 11.77 -3.55
CA LEU A 69 1.51 11.03 -2.91
C LEU A 69 0.21 11.83 -2.95
N VAL A 70 -0.84 11.20 -3.48
CA VAL A 70 -2.23 11.66 -3.43
C VAL A 70 -3.05 10.68 -2.60
N GLY A 71 -3.83 11.19 -1.67
CA GLY A 71 -4.70 10.39 -0.80
C GLY A 71 -5.73 11.25 -0.09
N LEU A 72 -6.64 10.61 0.62
CA LEU A 72 -7.68 11.26 1.42
C LEU A 72 -7.25 11.34 2.88
N THR A 73 -7.43 12.51 3.51
CA THR A 73 -7.16 12.72 4.94
C THR A 73 -8.27 13.54 5.58
N GLY A 74 -8.36 13.50 6.88
CA GLY A 74 -9.11 14.49 7.65
C GLY A 74 -8.38 15.83 7.76
N ILE A 75 -8.93 16.73 8.62
CA ILE A 75 -8.29 17.99 9.03
C ILE A 75 -7.94 17.85 10.52
N ASP A 76 -6.94 17.04 10.81
CA ASP A 76 -6.60 16.62 12.18
C ASP A 76 -5.09 16.53 12.42
N ASP A 77 -4.72 16.14 13.65
CA ASP A 77 -3.32 15.97 14.04
C ASP A 77 -2.63 14.86 13.26
N ALA A 78 -3.35 13.79 12.91
CA ALA A 78 -2.81 12.66 12.18
C ALA A 78 -2.44 13.06 10.74
N ALA A 79 -3.28 13.88 10.07
CA ALA A 79 -2.95 14.45 8.75
C ALA A 79 -1.69 15.31 8.80
N ARG A 80 -1.55 16.12 9.86
CA ARG A 80 -0.36 16.98 10.05
C ARG A 80 0.91 16.15 10.30
N ALA A 81 0.80 15.11 11.14
CA ALA A 81 1.90 14.19 11.43
C ALA A 81 2.36 13.45 10.16
N LEU A 82 1.42 12.93 9.37
CA LEU A 82 1.71 12.31 8.07
C LEU A 82 2.43 13.27 7.13
N SER A 83 1.89 14.47 6.93
CA SER A 83 2.48 15.47 6.03
C SER A 83 3.90 15.84 6.43
N LYS A 84 4.15 15.98 7.75
CA LYS A 84 5.48 16.28 8.27
C LYS A 84 6.45 15.11 8.04
N ALA A 85 6.08 13.90 8.45
CA ALA A 85 6.95 12.72 8.31
C ALA A 85 7.33 12.44 6.86
N LEU A 86 6.41 12.65 5.93
CA LEU A 86 6.63 12.46 4.50
C LEU A 86 7.50 13.57 3.88
N ALA A 87 7.31 14.82 4.33
CA ALA A 87 8.16 15.94 3.90
C ALA A 87 9.62 15.75 4.35
N ASP A 88 9.84 15.20 5.55
CA ASP A 88 11.18 14.93 6.11
C ASP A 88 11.97 13.91 5.25
N VAL A 89 11.28 13.10 4.44
CA VAL A 89 11.88 12.13 3.50
C VAL A 89 11.68 12.51 2.02
N ASN A 90 11.39 13.77 1.73
CA ASN A 90 11.24 14.33 0.38
C ASN A 90 10.08 13.74 -0.44
N VAL A 91 9.03 13.23 0.18
CA VAL A 91 7.79 12.86 -0.50
C VAL A 91 6.91 14.11 -0.65
N LYS A 92 6.50 14.42 -1.88
CA LYS A 92 5.58 15.52 -2.15
C LYS A 92 4.13 15.08 -1.92
N CYS A 93 3.54 15.53 -0.81
CA CYS A 93 2.14 15.22 -0.48
C CYS A 93 1.18 16.21 -1.16
N ASP A 94 0.11 15.65 -1.73
CA ASP A 94 -1.00 16.40 -2.33
C ASP A 94 -2.33 15.81 -1.86
N PHE A 95 -2.57 15.90 -0.53
CA PHE A 95 -3.75 15.33 0.10
C PHE A 95 -5.03 16.07 -0.22
N VAL A 96 -6.12 15.34 -0.41
CA VAL A 96 -7.48 15.87 -0.43
C VAL A 96 -8.02 15.79 0.99
N SER A 97 -8.20 16.95 1.61
CA SER A 97 -8.74 17.03 2.97
C SER A 97 -10.27 16.91 2.97
N VAL A 98 -10.80 16.00 3.76
CA VAL A 98 -12.23 15.73 3.93
C VAL A 98 -12.64 16.08 5.36
N PRO A 99 -13.25 17.26 5.61
CA PRO A 99 -13.50 17.75 6.98
C PRO A 99 -14.42 16.85 7.83
N THR A 100 -15.23 16.04 7.18
CA THR A 100 -16.23 15.17 7.83
C THR A 100 -15.69 13.82 8.24
N HIS A 101 -14.44 13.49 7.88
CA HIS A 101 -13.83 12.17 8.16
C HIS A 101 -12.52 12.35 8.90
N PRO A 102 -12.20 11.51 9.89
CA PRO A 102 -10.89 11.48 10.49
C PRO A 102 -9.86 10.85 9.55
N THR A 103 -8.60 11.26 9.68
CA THR A 103 -7.49 10.55 9.06
C THR A 103 -7.37 9.16 9.67
N ILE A 104 -7.30 8.13 8.83
CA ILE A 104 -7.20 6.74 9.28
C ILE A 104 -5.95 6.61 10.15
N THR A 105 -6.17 6.15 11.39
CA THR A 105 -5.09 5.98 12.37
C THR A 105 -5.20 4.62 13.03
N LYS A 106 -4.09 3.89 13.08
CA LYS A 106 -3.97 2.60 13.77
C LYS A 106 -3.04 2.78 14.97
N LEU A 107 -3.63 2.90 16.16
CA LEU A 107 -2.88 3.04 17.41
C LEU A 107 -2.61 1.67 18.02
N ARG A 108 -1.33 1.37 18.23
CA ARG A 108 -0.88 0.17 18.94
C ARG A 108 -0.27 0.55 20.28
N VAL A 109 -0.72 -0.08 21.34
CA VAL A 109 -0.18 0.07 22.68
C VAL A 109 0.70 -1.13 23.00
N LEU A 110 1.97 -0.88 23.29
CA LEU A 110 2.98 -1.91 23.50
C LEU A 110 3.62 -1.79 24.88
N SER A 111 3.90 -2.96 25.48
CA SER A 111 4.68 -3.07 26.70
C SER A 111 5.67 -4.23 26.57
N ARG A 112 6.94 -4.00 26.86
CA ARG A 112 8.01 -5.03 26.81
C ARG A 112 8.01 -5.82 25.49
N ASN A 113 7.91 -5.14 24.35
CA ASN A 113 7.86 -5.72 23.00
C ASN A 113 6.59 -6.57 22.69
N GLN A 114 5.57 -6.49 23.56
CA GLN A 114 4.29 -7.15 23.32
C GLN A 114 3.21 -6.12 23.03
N GLN A 115 2.47 -6.32 21.94
CA GLN A 115 1.28 -5.52 21.66
C GLN A 115 0.15 -5.96 22.59
N LEU A 116 -0.37 -5.01 23.36
CA LEU A 116 -1.45 -5.23 24.32
C LEU A 116 -2.83 -5.01 23.68
N ILE A 117 -2.95 -3.95 22.87
CA ILE A 117 -4.18 -3.58 22.20
C ILE A 117 -3.87 -2.80 20.92
N ARG A 118 -4.76 -2.90 19.93
CA ARG A 118 -4.81 -2.00 18.77
C ARG A 118 -6.16 -1.30 18.74
N LEU A 119 -6.12 0.00 18.51
CA LEU A 119 -7.30 0.85 18.36
C LEU A 119 -7.26 1.41 16.94
N ASP A 120 -8.31 1.13 16.17
CA ASP A 120 -8.44 1.58 14.79
C ASP A 120 -9.42 2.76 14.74
N PHE A 121 -8.93 3.95 14.40
CA PHE A 121 -9.72 5.16 14.16
C PHE A 121 -9.91 5.26 12.66
N GLU A 122 -11.00 4.71 12.15
CA GLU A 122 -11.28 4.66 10.72
C GLU A 122 -12.78 4.64 10.45
N GLU A 123 -13.24 5.59 9.67
CA GLU A 123 -14.60 5.60 9.13
C GLU A 123 -14.62 5.26 7.63
N GLY A 124 -13.44 5.25 7.00
CA GLY A 124 -13.30 5.11 5.56
C GLY A 124 -13.82 6.34 4.81
N PHE A 125 -13.50 6.43 3.53
CA PHE A 125 -13.86 7.57 2.68
C PHE A 125 -14.86 7.19 1.57
N SER A 126 -15.66 6.14 1.81
CA SER A 126 -16.68 5.72 0.86
C SER A 126 -17.73 6.82 0.70
N GLY A 127 -18.04 7.16 -0.58
CA GLY A 127 -19.00 8.24 -0.88
C GLY A 127 -18.42 9.65 -0.94
N VAL A 128 -17.13 9.81 -0.68
CA VAL A 128 -16.43 11.07 -0.93
C VAL A 128 -16.31 11.30 -2.44
N ASP A 129 -16.50 12.55 -2.90
CA ASP A 129 -16.35 12.90 -4.30
C ASP A 129 -14.92 12.59 -4.79
N PRO A 130 -14.74 11.69 -5.77
CA PRO A 130 -13.43 11.34 -6.30
C PRO A 130 -12.81 12.40 -7.22
N GLN A 131 -13.58 13.39 -7.67
CA GLN A 131 -13.15 14.37 -8.65
C GLN A 131 -11.87 15.13 -8.25
N PRO A 132 -11.70 15.60 -7.00
CA PRO A 132 -10.46 16.25 -6.59
C PRO A 132 -9.22 15.37 -6.70
N MET A 133 -9.35 14.06 -6.51
CA MET A 133 -8.24 13.12 -6.71
C MET A 133 -7.92 12.93 -8.20
N HIS A 134 -8.94 12.80 -9.05
CA HIS A 134 -8.76 12.68 -10.50
C HIS A 134 -8.02 13.89 -11.08
N GLU A 135 -8.36 15.11 -10.64
CA GLU A 135 -7.70 16.34 -11.05
C GLU A 135 -6.21 16.35 -10.68
N ARG A 136 -5.85 15.90 -9.47
CA ARG A 136 -4.45 15.80 -9.03
C ARG A 136 -3.68 14.75 -9.84
N ILE A 137 -4.30 13.61 -10.10
CA ILE A 137 -3.71 12.58 -10.98
C ILE A 137 -3.45 13.18 -12.36
N GLN A 138 -4.45 13.77 -12.98
CA GLN A 138 -4.35 14.33 -14.34
C GLN A 138 -3.26 15.39 -14.45
N GLN A 139 -3.12 16.26 -13.45
CA GLN A 139 -2.05 17.26 -13.40
C GLN A 139 -0.65 16.64 -13.28
N ALA A 140 -0.54 15.47 -12.68
CA ALA A 140 0.75 14.81 -12.47
C ALA A 140 1.20 13.96 -13.66
N LEU A 141 0.28 13.43 -14.48
CA LEU A 141 0.57 12.41 -15.51
C LEU A 141 1.70 12.79 -16.47
N SER A 142 1.83 14.06 -16.85
CA SER A 142 2.89 14.52 -17.77
C SER A 142 4.29 14.54 -17.15
N SER A 143 4.41 14.39 -15.84
CA SER A 143 5.66 14.52 -15.08
C SER A 143 6.09 13.24 -14.37
N ILE A 144 5.37 12.14 -14.58
CA ILE A 144 5.65 10.85 -13.95
C ILE A 144 5.90 9.74 -14.97
N GLY A 145 6.71 8.76 -14.59
CA GLY A 145 6.96 7.55 -15.38
C GLY A 145 6.09 6.37 -14.98
N ALA A 146 5.45 6.40 -13.81
CA ALA A 146 4.55 5.36 -13.33
C ALA A 146 3.52 5.89 -12.35
N LEU A 147 2.33 5.26 -12.36
CA LEU A 147 1.28 5.44 -11.37
C LEU A 147 1.18 4.16 -10.52
N VAL A 148 1.29 4.29 -9.20
CA VAL A 148 1.07 3.21 -8.24
C VAL A 148 -0.26 3.46 -7.53
N LEU A 149 -1.14 2.47 -7.53
CA LEU A 149 -2.42 2.50 -6.81
C LEU A 149 -2.34 1.51 -5.65
N SER A 150 -2.41 1.99 -4.41
CA SER A 150 -2.31 1.19 -3.19
C SER A 150 -3.68 1.13 -2.52
N ASP A 151 -4.35 -0.03 -2.62
CA ASP A 151 -5.72 -0.24 -2.14
C ASP A 151 -5.72 -0.96 -0.78
N TYR A 152 -6.41 -0.36 0.19
CA TYR A 152 -6.70 -0.96 1.50
C TYR A 152 -8.20 -1.00 1.77
N ALA A 153 -9.02 -0.79 0.73
CA ALA A 153 -10.48 -0.73 0.81
C ALA A 153 -10.99 0.33 1.81
N LYS A 154 -10.30 1.48 1.89
CA LYS A 154 -10.68 2.60 2.76
C LYS A 154 -11.35 3.76 2.02
N GLY A 155 -11.49 3.65 0.70
CA GLY A 155 -12.33 4.55 -0.09
C GLY A 155 -11.58 5.48 -1.05
N ALA A 156 -10.25 5.62 -0.95
CA ALA A 156 -9.50 6.45 -1.89
C ALA A 156 -9.59 5.93 -3.34
N LEU A 157 -9.73 4.60 -3.52
CA LEU A 157 -9.77 3.97 -4.84
C LEU A 157 -11.19 3.50 -5.25
N THR A 158 -12.25 4.17 -4.81
CA THR A 158 -13.64 3.83 -5.20
C THR A 158 -13.86 3.96 -6.72
N SER A 159 -13.18 4.88 -7.38
CA SER A 159 -13.25 5.12 -8.83
C SER A 159 -11.98 4.66 -9.57
N VAL A 160 -11.39 3.53 -9.14
CA VAL A 160 -10.09 3.05 -9.63
C VAL A 160 -10.05 2.88 -11.15
N GLN A 161 -11.14 2.47 -11.81
CA GLN A 161 -11.22 2.34 -13.25
C GLN A 161 -11.02 3.68 -13.99
N THR A 162 -11.52 4.79 -13.42
CA THR A 162 -11.26 6.12 -13.99
C THR A 162 -9.78 6.47 -13.88
N MET A 163 -9.13 6.16 -12.74
CA MET A 163 -7.71 6.42 -12.53
C MET A 163 -6.83 5.60 -13.49
N ILE A 164 -7.15 4.31 -13.68
CA ILE A 164 -6.49 3.45 -14.67
C ILE A 164 -6.64 4.04 -16.10
N LYS A 165 -7.86 4.44 -16.46
CA LYS A 165 -8.12 5.03 -17.77
C LYS A 165 -7.31 6.31 -17.99
N LEU A 166 -7.29 7.24 -17.03
CA LEU A 166 -6.52 8.49 -17.11
C LEU A 166 -5.02 8.21 -17.40
N ALA A 167 -4.44 7.26 -16.69
CA ALA A 167 -3.04 6.90 -16.86
C ALA A 167 -2.78 6.20 -18.21
N ARG A 168 -3.63 5.25 -18.60
CA ARG A 168 -3.54 4.58 -19.92
C ARG A 168 -3.62 5.55 -21.08
N ASP A 169 -4.58 6.49 -21.03
CA ASP A 169 -4.76 7.50 -22.08
C ASP A 169 -3.53 8.42 -22.20
N ALA A 170 -2.77 8.59 -21.09
CA ALA A 170 -1.50 9.33 -21.05
C ALA A 170 -0.26 8.46 -21.36
N GLY A 171 -0.42 7.16 -21.59
CA GLY A 171 0.69 6.23 -21.83
C GLY A 171 1.53 5.93 -20.57
N VAL A 172 1.00 6.18 -19.36
CA VAL A 172 1.66 5.94 -18.08
C VAL A 172 1.29 4.54 -17.56
N PRO A 173 2.26 3.66 -17.26
CA PRO A 173 1.98 2.35 -16.68
C PRO A 173 1.36 2.48 -15.29
N VAL A 174 0.41 1.57 -14.99
CA VAL A 174 -0.33 1.51 -13.73
C VAL A 174 0.01 0.22 -13.00
N LEU A 175 0.58 0.35 -11.81
CA LEU A 175 0.89 -0.75 -10.89
C LEU A 175 -0.11 -0.70 -9.74
N ILE A 176 -0.67 -1.83 -9.37
CA ILE A 176 -1.73 -1.87 -8.35
C ILE A 176 -1.41 -2.94 -7.30
N ASP A 177 -1.33 -2.51 -6.04
CA ASP A 177 -1.44 -3.38 -4.88
C ASP A 177 -2.93 -3.52 -4.53
N PRO A 178 -3.54 -4.69 -4.82
CA PRO A 178 -4.98 -4.85 -4.74
C PRO A 178 -5.46 -5.16 -3.33
N LYS A 179 -6.76 -4.93 -3.08
CA LYS A 179 -7.44 -5.40 -1.88
C LYS A 179 -8.75 -6.11 -2.23
N GLY A 180 -8.98 -7.23 -1.53
CA GLY A 180 -10.21 -8.01 -1.70
C GLY A 180 -10.14 -9.02 -2.84
N THR A 181 -11.30 -9.43 -3.33
CA THR A 181 -11.47 -10.53 -4.29
C THR A 181 -12.05 -10.10 -5.64
N ASP A 182 -12.36 -8.83 -5.79
CA ASP A 182 -12.90 -8.28 -7.04
C ASP A 182 -11.76 -7.67 -7.88
N PHE A 183 -11.07 -8.50 -8.66
CA PHE A 183 -10.01 -8.04 -9.56
C PHE A 183 -10.54 -7.41 -10.85
N GLU A 184 -11.82 -7.58 -11.17
CA GLU A 184 -12.46 -6.89 -12.31
C GLU A 184 -12.33 -5.36 -12.18
N ARG A 185 -12.37 -4.84 -10.96
CA ARG A 185 -12.20 -3.41 -10.69
C ARG A 185 -10.82 -2.87 -11.10
N TYR A 186 -9.83 -3.74 -11.30
CA TYR A 186 -8.46 -3.38 -11.70
C TYR A 186 -8.15 -3.71 -13.17
N ARG A 187 -9.17 -4.07 -13.94
CA ARG A 187 -9.04 -4.38 -15.37
C ARG A 187 -8.24 -3.31 -16.11
N GLY A 188 -7.29 -3.75 -16.93
CA GLY A 188 -6.45 -2.88 -17.74
C GLY A 188 -5.25 -2.30 -17.00
N ALA A 189 -4.96 -2.70 -15.78
CA ALA A 189 -3.72 -2.35 -15.10
C ALA A 189 -2.50 -2.96 -15.83
N THR A 190 -1.34 -2.31 -15.71
CA THR A 190 -0.09 -2.86 -16.26
C THR A 190 0.40 -4.02 -15.41
N LEU A 191 0.41 -3.85 -14.09
CA LEU A 191 0.84 -4.86 -13.12
C LEU A 191 -0.13 -4.90 -11.95
N LEU A 192 -0.49 -6.11 -11.52
CA LEU A 192 -1.21 -6.34 -10.26
C LEU A 192 -0.31 -7.16 -9.33
N THR A 193 -0.26 -6.81 -8.03
CA THR A 193 0.65 -7.42 -7.04
C THR A 193 -0.07 -8.09 -5.86
N PRO A 194 -1.01 -9.02 -6.08
CA PRO A 194 -1.70 -9.68 -4.98
C PRO A 194 -0.75 -10.55 -4.16
N ASN A 195 -1.02 -10.69 -2.88
CA ASN A 195 -0.46 -11.77 -2.09
C ASN A 195 -1.12 -13.11 -2.44
N LEU A 196 -0.49 -14.23 -2.04
CA LEU A 196 -0.99 -15.57 -2.35
C LEU A 196 -2.44 -15.78 -1.88
N SER A 197 -2.80 -15.26 -0.72
CA SER A 197 -4.15 -15.41 -0.18
C SER A 197 -5.19 -14.65 -1.02
N GLU A 198 -4.88 -13.44 -1.45
CA GLU A 198 -5.74 -12.64 -2.35
C GLU A 198 -5.83 -13.28 -3.74
N PHE A 199 -4.70 -13.76 -4.26
CA PHE A 199 -4.65 -14.49 -5.51
C PHE A 199 -5.54 -15.74 -5.46
N GLU A 200 -5.37 -16.59 -4.45
CA GLU A 200 -6.14 -17.83 -4.29
C GLU A 200 -7.64 -17.58 -4.01
N ALA A 201 -7.99 -16.47 -3.42
CA ALA A 201 -9.39 -16.08 -3.20
C ALA A 201 -10.13 -15.82 -4.54
N VAL A 202 -9.40 -15.41 -5.57
CA VAL A 202 -9.93 -15.19 -6.94
C VAL A 202 -9.73 -16.41 -7.82
N ALA A 203 -8.52 -16.97 -7.83
CA ALA A 203 -8.13 -18.08 -8.71
C ALA A 203 -8.55 -19.47 -8.20
N GLY A 204 -8.88 -19.58 -6.91
CA GLY A 204 -9.03 -20.84 -6.19
C GLY A 204 -7.68 -21.34 -5.65
N LYS A 205 -7.73 -22.25 -4.67
CA LYS A 205 -6.55 -22.82 -4.00
C LYS A 205 -5.61 -23.49 -4.98
N CYS A 206 -4.31 -23.17 -4.89
CA CYS A 206 -3.25 -23.76 -5.71
C CYS A 206 -2.46 -24.81 -4.90
N LYS A 207 -2.16 -25.94 -5.52
CA LYS A 207 -1.41 -27.04 -4.89
C LYS A 207 0.09 -26.87 -5.05
N ASP A 208 0.50 -26.26 -6.15
CA ASP A 208 1.90 -26.12 -6.55
C ASP A 208 2.12 -24.86 -7.40
N GLU A 209 3.36 -24.63 -7.80
CA GLU A 209 3.74 -23.47 -8.61
C GLU A 209 3.16 -23.53 -10.03
N GLU A 210 2.95 -24.71 -10.59
CA GLU A 210 2.40 -24.89 -11.93
C GLU A 210 0.94 -24.39 -11.97
N GLU A 211 0.14 -24.73 -10.94
CA GLU A 211 -1.23 -24.20 -10.83
C GLU A 211 -1.25 -22.67 -10.62
N ILE A 212 -0.28 -22.09 -9.90
CA ILE A 212 -0.16 -20.63 -9.76
C ILE A 212 0.10 -20.00 -11.13
N VAL A 213 0.99 -20.59 -11.92
CA VAL A 213 1.30 -20.09 -13.28
C VAL A 213 0.09 -20.18 -14.19
N GLU A 214 -0.56 -21.34 -14.27
CA GLU A 214 -1.73 -21.59 -15.13
C GLU A 214 -2.86 -20.58 -14.81
N ARG A 215 -3.23 -20.50 -13.55
CA ARG A 215 -4.34 -19.62 -13.10
C ARG A 215 -3.97 -18.15 -13.18
N GLY A 216 -2.70 -17.82 -12.90
CA GLY A 216 -2.21 -16.46 -13.02
C GLY A 216 -2.23 -15.96 -14.47
N MET A 217 -1.86 -16.81 -15.43
CA MET A 217 -1.96 -16.48 -16.85
C MET A 217 -3.43 -16.28 -17.30
N LYS A 218 -4.35 -17.04 -16.71
CA LYS A 218 -5.78 -16.85 -16.93
C LYS A 218 -6.25 -15.50 -16.37
N ILE A 219 -5.86 -15.15 -15.15
CA ILE A 219 -6.17 -13.83 -14.56
C ILE A 219 -5.64 -12.69 -15.43
N ILE A 220 -4.41 -12.79 -15.93
CA ILE A 220 -3.84 -11.79 -16.85
C ILE A 220 -4.73 -11.60 -18.08
N ALA A 221 -5.17 -12.70 -18.70
CA ALA A 221 -6.02 -12.64 -19.87
C ALA A 221 -7.44 -12.13 -19.55
N ASP A 222 -8.04 -12.63 -18.47
CA ASP A 222 -9.40 -12.29 -18.08
C ASP A 222 -9.55 -10.81 -17.70
N PHE A 223 -8.51 -10.20 -17.13
CA PHE A 223 -8.54 -8.81 -16.64
C PHE A 223 -7.70 -7.82 -17.47
N ASP A 224 -7.25 -8.20 -18.67
CA ASP A 224 -6.45 -7.32 -19.57
C ASP A 224 -5.21 -6.72 -18.87
N LEU A 225 -4.47 -7.56 -18.12
CA LEU A 225 -3.24 -7.15 -17.44
C LEU A 225 -2.03 -7.39 -18.35
N SER A 226 -0.96 -6.61 -18.17
CA SER A 226 0.32 -6.87 -18.84
C SER A 226 1.22 -7.82 -18.05
N ALA A 227 1.05 -7.86 -16.73
CA ALA A 227 1.80 -8.73 -15.82
C ALA A 227 1.04 -8.96 -14.51
N LEU A 228 1.42 -10.04 -13.81
CA LEU A 228 0.95 -10.36 -12.46
C LEU A 228 2.16 -10.77 -11.60
N LEU A 229 2.30 -10.17 -10.42
CA LEU A 229 3.33 -10.52 -9.45
C LEU A 229 2.65 -11.06 -8.18
N VAL A 230 2.70 -12.36 -7.98
CA VAL A 230 2.14 -12.99 -6.78
C VAL A 230 3.19 -13.05 -5.68
N THR A 231 2.95 -12.37 -4.55
CA THR A 231 3.82 -12.45 -3.37
C THR A 231 3.45 -13.64 -2.50
N ARG A 232 4.44 -14.42 -2.01
CA ARG A 232 4.25 -15.73 -1.42
C ARG A 232 4.94 -15.88 -0.05
N SER A 233 5.04 -14.79 0.69
CA SER A 233 5.71 -14.74 2.01
C SER A 233 7.13 -15.33 1.97
N GLU A 234 7.41 -16.31 2.80
CA GLU A 234 8.71 -17.00 2.88
C GLU A 234 9.10 -17.75 1.59
N GLN A 235 8.15 -18.01 0.71
CA GLN A 235 8.42 -18.63 -0.60
C GLN A 235 8.85 -17.60 -1.66
N GLY A 236 8.93 -16.31 -1.31
CA GLY A 236 9.34 -15.26 -2.21
C GLY A 236 8.21 -14.75 -3.10
N MET A 237 8.43 -14.61 -4.39
CA MET A 237 7.44 -14.07 -5.32
C MET A 237 7.55 -14.69 -6.72
N THR A 238 6.46 -14.66 -7.46
CA THR A 238 6.37 -15.21 -8.82
C THR A 238 5.83 -14.13 -9.77
N LEU A 239 6.64 -13.73 -10.74
CA LEU A 239 6.24 -12.80 -11.81
C LEU A 239 5.81 -13.58 -13.06
N LEU A 240 4.62 -13.25 -13.54
CA LEU A 240 4.01 -13.81 -14.74
C LEU A 240 3.81 -12.71 -15.78
N GLN A 241 4.23 -13.01 -17.03
CA GLN A 241 4.05 -12.12 -18.18
C GLN A 241 3.71 -12.94 -19.43
N PRO A 242 2.77 -12.51 -20.27
CA PRO A 242 2.46 -13.20 -21.52
C PRO A 242 3.70 -13.35 -22.44
N GLY A 243 3.90 -14.55 -22.95
CA GLY A 243 5.01 -14.82 -23.87
C GLY A 243 6.39 -14.91 -23.23
N ARG A 244 6.50 -14.88 -21.90
CA ARG A 244 7.74 -15.06 -21.14
C ARG A 244 7.63 -16.23 -20.19
N PRO A 245 8.73 -16.94 -19.89
CA PRO A 245 8.73 -17.94 -18.85
C PRO A 245 8.47 -17.30 -17.48
N PRO A 246 7.79 -18.01 -16.55
CA PRO A 246 7.59 -17.53 -15.19
C PRO A 246 8.93 -17.23 -14.52
N LEU A 247 8.99 -16.14 -13.75
CA LEU A 247 10.17 -15.80 -12.97
C LEU A 247 9.85 -15.97 -11.48
N HIS A 248 10.47 -17.00 -10.87
CA HIS A 248 10.38 -17.27 -9.43
C HIS A 248 11.57 -16.62 -8.73
N MET A 249 11.31 -15.76 -7.76
CA MET A 249 12.29 -15.06 -6.95
C MET A 249 12.17 -15.52 -5.51
N PRO A 250 13.15 -16.32 -4.99
CA PRO A 250 13.10 -16.77 -3.60
C PRO A 250 13.33 -15.60 -2.64
N THR A 251 12.82 -15.73 -1.42
CA THR A 251 13.10 -14.75 -0.36
C THR A 251 14.59 -14.74 -0.01
N GLN A 252 15.09 -13.54 0.33
CA GLN A 252 16.45 -13.33 0.84
C GLN A 252 16.45 -13.01 2.35
N ALA A 253 15.28 -13.02 3.00
CA ALA A 253 15.15 -12.72 4.42
C ALA A 253 15.88 -13.77 5.27
N GLN A 254 16.71 -13.31 6.23
CA GLN A 254 17.43 -14.18 7.16
C GLN A 254 16.70 -14.35 8.50
N GLU A 255 16.11 -13.28 9.02
CA GLU A 255 15.29 -13.27 10.23
C GLU A 255 14.15 -12.26 10.06
N VAL A 256 12.95 -12.62 10.50
CA VAL A 256 11.75 -11.78 10.40
C VAL A 256 11.26 -11.49 11.82
N TYR A 257 11.37 -10.23 12.24
CA TYR A 257 10.84 -9.76 13.53
C TYR A 257 9.48 -9.06 13.40
N ASP A 258 9.24 -8.39 12.28
CA ASP A 258 8.01 -7.67 11.98
C ASP A 258 7.77 -7.70 10.46
N VAL A 259 6.56 -8.04 10.06
CA VAL A 259 6.13 -8.08 8.64
C VAL A 259 5.24 -6.90 8.26
N THR A 260 5.04 -5.94 9.17
CA THR A 260 4.21 -4.76 8.90
C THR A 260 4.80 -3.95 7.76
N GLY A 261 4.02 -3.73 6.70
CA GLY A 261 4.45 -2.98 5.51
C GLY A 261 5.39 -3.74 4.56
N ALA A 262 5.63 -5.05 4.76
CA ALA A 262 6.46 -5.84 3.85
C ALA A 262 5.87 -5.90 2.44
N GLY A 263 4.54 -5.98 2.31
CA GLY A 263 3.83 -5.90 1.03
C GLY A 263 4.02 -4.57 0.32
N ASP A 264 4.04 -3.47 1.08
CA ASP A 264 4.21 -2.11 0.54
C ASP A 264 5.63 -1.88 -0.05
N THR A 265 6.55 -2.81 0.18
CA THR A 265 7.96 -2.71 -0.26
C THR A 265 8.21 -3.47 -1.57
N VAL A 266 7.25 -4.26 -2.00
CA VAL A 266 7.29 -5.02 -3.26
C VAL A 266 6.76 -4.17 -4.40
#